data_832392251964a8561228c42f8a539d06
#
_entry.id   832392251964a8561228c42f8a539d06
#
_cell.length_a   1.000
_cell.length_b   1.000
_cell.length_c   1.000
_cell.angle_alpha   90.00
_cell.angle_beta   90.00
_cell.angle_gamma   90.00
#
_symmetry.space_group_name_H-M   'P 1'
#
loop_
_entity.id
_entity.type
_entity.pdbx_description
1 polymer ?
#
loop_
_entity_poly.entity_id
_entity_poly.type
_entity_poly.pdbx_seq_one_letter_code
_entity_poly.pdbx_strand_id
1 'polypeptide(L)'
;YEIGLGIPAEPLFRARDDKEITVFSKEGKLYQLEYAFNAVKNAGFTSLAVRGQDCVVAITQKKVPDKSIVPSSVTHLFKVTNRIGVLFTGSLPDSRNLLVRMRQFATDYYSDFGYEIPIHILADKVSEFCQLYTQEAYMRPLCVISIIFSIDDEKGPQIFKVDPAGHYMGYKATAAGEKEQGATNQLEREIKKKGELSRDEAMRVAVKALQNTLSMEFRNISR
;
A
#
# COMPACT_ATOMS: atom_id res chain seq x y z
N TYR A 1 -49.35 -11.70 -27.35
CA TYR A 1 -48.35 -10.59 -27.24
C TYR A 1 -47.56 -10.86 -25.97
N GLU A 2 -46.49 -11.63 -26.10
CA GLU A 2 -45.45 -11.77 -25.06
C GLU A 2 -44.43 -10.63 -25.26
N ILE A 3 -44.44 -9.67 -24.36
CA ILE A 3 -43.34 -8.73 -24.22
C ILE A 3 -42.28 -9.45 -23.42
N GLY A 4 -41.42 -10.19 -24.11
CA GLY A 4 -40.19 -10.71 -23.55
C GLY A 4 -39.25 -9.54 -23.24
N LEU A 5 -39.30 -9.04 -22.00
CA LEU A 5 -38.24 -8.22 -21.46
C LEU A 5 -37.01 -9.11 -21.26
N GLY A 6 -36.26 -9.27 -22.33
CA GLY A 6 -34.94 -9.93 -22.31
C GLY A 6 -33.93 -9.08 -21.54
N ILE A 7 -34.07 -9.01 -20.23
CA ILE A 7 -32.99 -8.57 -19.35
C ILE A 7 -32.08 -9.77 -19.22
N PRO A 8 -30.83 -9.73 -19.70
CA PRO A 8 -29.91 -10.84 -19.53
C PRO A 8 -29.79 -11.15 -18.03
N ALA A 9 -30.00 -12.36 -17.61
CA ALA A 9 -29.90 -12.77 -16.21
C ALA A 9 -28.48 -12.56 -15.63
N GLU A 10 -27.46 -12.52 -16.49
CA GLU A 10 -26.06 -12.32 -16.08
C GLU A 10 -25.76 -11.03 -15.29
N PRO A 11 -26.32 -9.84 -15.60
CA PRO A 11 -26.05 -8.64 -14.82
C PRO A 11 -26.58 -8.71 -13.38
N LEU A 12 -27.69 -9.41 -13.17
CA LEU A 12 -28.30 -9.54 -11.85
C LEU A 12 -27.50 -10.50 -10.93
N PHE A 13 -26.90 -11.53 -11.50
CA PHE A 13 -26.04 -12.46 -10.75
C PHE A 13 -24.69 -11.79 -10.42
N ARG A 14 -24.07 -11.05 -11.33
CA ARG A 14 -22.87 -10.26 -11.04
C ARG A 14 -23.10 -9.27 -9.90
N ALA A 15 -24.22 -8.54 -9.91
CA ALA A 15 -24.55 -7.57 -8.88
C ALA A 15 -24.77 -8.19 -7.47
N ARG A 16 -25.02 -9.51 -7.38
CA ARG A 16 -25.14 -10.21 -6.10
C ARG A 16 -23.78 -10.69 -5.58
N ASP A 17 -22.98 -11.30 -6.44
CA ASP A 17 -21.62 -11.78 -6.11
C ASP A 17 -20.68 -10.62 -5.78
N ASP A 18 -20.94 -9.43 -6.35
CA ASP A 18 -20.18 -8.20 -6.11
C ASP A 18 -20.40 -7.58 -4.72
N LYS A 19 -21.50 -7.92 -4.02
CA LYS A 19 -21.87 -7.29 -2.74
C LYS A 19 -21.31 -8.01 -1.52
N GLU A 20 -21.02 -9.28 -1.63
CA GLU A 20 -20.60 -10.11 -0.51
C GLU A 20 -19.12 -10.46 -0.62
N ILE A 21 -18.34 -10.08 0.39
CA ILE A 21 -16.88 -10.33 0.44
C ILE A 21 -16.55 -11.82 0.51
N THR A 22 -17.45 -12.63 1.05
CA THR A 22 -17.25 -14.06 1.30
C THR A 22 -17.66 -14.97 0.14
N VAL A 23 -18.23 -14.40 -0.92
CA VAL A 23 -18.75 -15.15 -2.07
C VAL A 23 -17.77 -15.06 -3.24
N PHE A 24 -17.28 -16.22 -3.67
CA PHE A 24 -16.48 -16.31 -4.89
C PHE A 24 -17.38 -16.23 -6.13
N SER A 25 -16.93 -15.49 -7.12
CA SER A 25 -17.52 -15.52 -8.45
C SER A 25 -17.33 -16.89 -9.12
N LYS A 26 -18.05 -17.14 -10.22
CA LYS A 26 -17.87 -18.37 -11.02
C LYS A 26 -16.43 -18.56 -11.52
N GLU A 27 -15.68 -17.47 -11.63
CA GLU A 27 -14.28 -17.45 -12.05
C GLU A 27 -13.30 -17.54 -10.86
N GLY A 28 -13.81 -17.75 -9.64
CA GLY A 28 -13.01 -17.88 -8.42
C GLY A 28 -12.42 -16.55 -7.91
N LYS A 29 -13.05 -15.41 -8.24
CA LYS A 29 -12.60 -14.07 -7.80
C LYS A 29 -13.44 -13.54 -6.67
N LEU A 30 -12.82 -12.75 -5.80
CA LEU A 30 -13.48 -11.90 -4.80
C LEU A 30 -13.52 -10.46 -5.31
N TYR A 31 -14.64 -10.04 -5.87
CA TYR A 31 -14.77 -8.71 -6.50
C TYR A 31 -14.54 -7.57 -5.51
N GLN A 32 -14.97 -7.70 -4.25
CA GLN A 32 -14.74 -6.67 -3.23
C GLN A 32 -13.25 -6.41 -2.96
N LEU A 33 -12.41 -7.44 -3.06
CA LEU A 33 -10.96 -7.29 -3.02
C LEU A 33 -10.41 -6.58 -4.25
N GLU A 34 -10.89 -6.93 -5.44
CA GLU A 34 -10.49 -6.23 -6.68
C GLU A 34 -10.89 -4.75 -6.62
N TYR A 35 -12.05 -4.42 -6.06
CA TYR A 35 -12.48 -3.04 -5.85
C TYR A 35 -11.58 -2.30 -4.85
N ALA A 36 -11.14 -2.96 -3.77
CA ALA A 36 -10.20 -2.37 -2.83
C ALA A 36 -8.85 -2.05 -3.50
N PHE A 37 -8.30 -2.96 -4.30
CA PHE A 37 -7.09 -2.70 -5.08
C PHE A 37 -7.26 -1.57 -6.10
N ASN A 38 -8.41 -1.53 -6.78
CA ASN A 38 -8.72 -0.44 -7.71
C ASN A 38 -8.87 0.90 -6.99
N ALA A 39 -9.47 0.93 -5.80
CA ALA A 39 -9.56 2.14 -4.99
C ALA A 39 -8.18 2.67 -4.58
N VAL A 40 -7.23 1.78 -4.25
CA VAL A 40 -5.83 2.18 -3.98
C VAL A 40 -5.18 2.79 -5.23
N LYS A 41 -5.36 2.19 -6.40
CA LYS A 41 -4.82 2.73 -7.67
C LYS A 41 -5.45 4.09 -8.01
N ASN A 42 -6.76 4.21 -7.78
CA ASN A 42 -7.51 5.45 -8.05
C ASN A 42 -7.27 6.56 -7.01
N ALA A 43 -6.49 6.32 -5.95
CA ALA A 43 -6.06 7.37 -5.02
C ALA A 43 -5.25 8.49 -5.70
N GLY A 44 -4.77 8.24 -6.92
CA GLY A 44 -4.20 9.25 -7.80
C GLY A 44 -2.79 9.71 -7.40
N PHE A 45 -2.08 8.97 -6.56
CA PHE A 45 -0.68 9.23 -6.23
C PHE A 45 0.12 7.94 -6.13
N THR A 46 1.42 8.07 -6.27
CA THR A 46 2.37 6.95 -6.24
C THR A 46 3.34 7.14 -5.08
N SER A 47 3.58 6.08 -4.36
CA SER A 47 4.51 5.99 -3.25
C SER A 47 5.53 4.91 -3.52
N LEU A 48 6.74 5.08 -3.03
CA LEU A 48 7.78 4.07 -3.15
C LEU A 48 8.74 4.08 -1.95
N ALA A 49 9.39 2.95 -1.72
CA ALA A 49 10.44 2.80 -0.73
C ALA A 49 11.62 2.02 -1.30
N VAL A 50 12.81 2.42 -0.93
CA VAL A 50 14.09 1.82 -1.38
C VAL A 50 14.97 1.57 -0.17
N ARG A 51 15.51 0.36 -0.07
CA ARG A 51 16.47 -0.04 0.96
C ARG A 51 17.89 0.29 0.50
N GLY A 52 18.62 1.05 1.32
CA GLY A 52 20.07 1.20 1.22
C GLY A 52 20.80 0.25 2.18
N GLN A 53 22.13 0.39 2.28
CA GLN A 53 22.97 -0.43 3.16
C GLN A 53 22.62 -0.22 4.64
N ASP A 54 22.45 1.03 5.04
CA ASP A 54 22.23 1.47 6.43
C ASP A 54 20.97 2.34 6.60
N CYS A 55 20.15 2.45 5.57
CA CYS A 55 18.99 3.34 5.56
C CYS A 55 17.83 2.77 4.74
N VAL A 56 16.64 3.35 4.98
CA VAL A 56 15.48 3.21 4.09
C VAL A 56 15.06 4.58 3.63
N VAL A 57 14.85 4.73 2.34
CA VAL A 57 14.31 5.95 1.73
C VAL A 57 12.87 5.69 1.31
N ALA A 58 11.93 6.35 1.96
CA ALA A 58 10.51 6.28 1.64
C ALA A 58 10.04 7.63 1.12
N ILE A 59 9.48 7.67 -0.08
CA ILE A 59 8.98 8.88 -0.71
C ILE A 59 7.57 8.66 -1.27
N THR A 60 6.79 9.73 -1.29
CA THR A 60 5.44 9.73 -1.85
C THR A 60 5.15 11.03 -2.57
N GLN A 61 4.31 10.95 -3.57
CA GLN A 61 3.74 12.11 -4.22
C GLN A 61 2.76 12.79 -3.25
N LYS A 62 2.92 14.12 -3.06
CA LYS A 62 2.02 14.92 -2.24
C LYS A 62 1.15 15.78 -3.15
N LYS A 63 -0.14 15.48 -3.17
CA LYS A 63 -1.14 16.30 -3.88
C LYS A 63 -1.92 17.13 -2.85
N VAL A 64 -1.94 18.45 -3.05
CA VAL A 64 -2.77 19.36 -2.26
C VAL A 64 -3.88 19.84 -3.19
N PRO A 65 -5.11 19.32 -3.05
CA PRO A 65 -6.19 19.55 -4.03
C PRO A 65 -6.73 20.98 -4.00
N ASP A 66 -6.63 21.66 -2.86
CA ASP A 66 -7.17 22.99 -2.67
C ASP A 66 -6.14 23.91 -2.00
N LYS A 67 -6.11 25.19 -2.41
CA LYS A 67 -5.21 26.21 -1.87
C LYS A 67 -5.57 26.59 -0.41
N SER A 68 -6.78 26.33 0.02
CA SER A 68 -7.22 26.54 1.41
C SER A 68 -6.70 25.49 2.39
N ILE A 69 -6.21 24.34 1.88
CA ILE A 69 -5.67 23.28 2.72
C ILE A 69 -4.24 23.64 3.15
N VAL A 70 -3.97 23.53 4.45
CA VAL A 70 -2.61 23.69 4.98
C VAL A 70 -1.73 22.53 4.49
N PRO A 71 -0.70 22.75 3.67
CA PRO A 71 0.08 21.68 3.06
C PRO A 71 0.74 20.74 4.06
N SER A 72 1.11 21.20 5.24
CA SER A 72 1.71 20.37 6.29
C SER A 72 0.75 19.34 6.89
N SER A 73 -0.58 19.56 6.77
CA SER A 73 -1.59 18.62 7.27
C SER A 73 -1.80 17.41 6.36
N VAL A 74 -1.39 17.50 5.09
CA VAL A 74 -1.47 16.41 4.14
C VAL A 74 -0.22 15.56 4.25
N THR A 75 -0.33 14.37 4.84
CA THR A 75 0.77 13.43 4.97
C THR A 75 0.30 11.99 4.74
N HIS A 76 1.16 11.20 4.15
CA HIS A 76 1.00 9.76 3.94
C HIS A 76 2.07 8.96 4.68
N LEU A 77 3.06 9.66 5.26
CA LEU A 77 4.12 9.11 6.07
C LEU A 77 3.80 9.29 7.55
N PHE A 78 3.82 8.21 8.30
CA PHE A 78 3.48 8.21 9.71
C PHE A 78 4.52 7.41 10.51
N LYS A 79 4.68 7.80 11.77
CA LYS A 79 5.49 7.10 12.74
C LYS A 79 4.60 6.14 13.54
N VAL A 80 4.98 4.87 13.58
CA VAL A 80 4.33 3.84 14.42
C VAL A 80 5.02 3.79 15.78
N THR A 81 6.32 3.50 15.79
CA THR A 81 7.19 3.52 16.99
C THR A 81 8.37 4.47 16.73
N ASN A 82 9.34 4.50 17.66
CA ASN A 82 10.55 5.30 17.44
C ASN A 82 11.40 4.82 16.26
N ARG A 83 11.37 3.52 15.98
CA ARG A 83 12.18 2.87 14.95
C ARG A 83 11.39 2.47 13.71
N ILE A 84 10.04 2.37 13.79
CA ILE A 84 9.19 1.91 12.69
C ILE A 84 8.39 3.07 12.12
N GLY A 85 8.56 3.28 10.83
CA GLY A 85 7.74 4.16 10.01
C GLY A 85 6.83 3.38 9.07
N VAL A 86 5.75 4.03 8.62
CA VAL A 86 4.84 3.48 7.64
C VAL A 86 4.47 4.53 6.60
N LEU A 87 4.40 4.11 5.36
CA LEU A 87 3.93 4.88 4.22
C LEU A 87 2.65 4.23 3.70
N PHE A 88 1.56 4.98 3.74
CA PHE A 88 0.26 4.51 3.26
C PHE A 88 -0.05 5.04 1.87
N THR A 89 -0.66 4.17 1.06
CA THR A 89 -1.17 4.51 -0.27
C THR A 89 -2.60 4.02 -0.40
N GLY A 90 -3.55 4.93 -0.67
CA GLY A 90 -4.98 4.62 -0.77
C GLY A 90 -5.84 5.59 0.02
N SER A 91 -6.91 5.07 0.61
CA SER A 91 -7.88 5.82 1.41
C SER A 91 -7.26 6.38 2.69
N LEU A 92 -7.31 7.70 2.87
CA LEU A 92 -6.75 8.36 4.06
C LEU A 92 -7.48 7.99 5.38
N PRO A 93 -8.82 7.87 5.42
CA PRO A 93 -9.52 7.38 6.61
C PRO A 93 -9.09 5.96 7.01
N ASP A 94 -8.97 5.05 6.04
CA ASP A 94 -8.53 3.68 6.28
C ASP A 94 -7.07 3.64 6.77
N SER A 95 -6.21 4.48 6.18
CA SER A 95 -4.82 4.65 6.61
C SER A 95 -4.72 5.06 8.08
N ARG A 96 -5.53 6.01 8.51
CA ARG A 96 -5.56 6.47 9.91
C ARG A 96 -6.08 5.39 10.86
N ASN A 97 -7.11 4.66 10.45
CA ASN A 97 -7.63 3.54 11.24
C ASN A 97 -6.55 2.46 11.40
N LEU A 98 -5.90 2.06 10.31
CA LEU A 98 -4.84 1.07 10.35
C LEU A 98 -3.64 1.53 11.19
N LEU A 99 -3.28 2.82 11.11
CA LEU A 99 -2.21 3.40 11.93
C LEU A 99 -2.49 3.27 13.43
N VAL A 100 -3.73 3.53 13.86
CA VAL A 100 -4.13 3.36 15.26
C VAL A 100 -3.97 1.90 15.69
N ARG A 101 -4.39 0.96 14.86
CA ARG A 101 -4.22 -0.47 15.12
C ARG A 101 -2.76 -0.90 15.18
N MET A 102 -1.93 -0.41 14.26
CA MET A 102 -0.48 -0.69 14.29
C MET A 102 0.18 -0.20 15.56
N ARG A 103 -0.18 1.00 16.03
CA ARG A 103 0.32 1.55 17.29
C ARG A 103 -0.15 0.73 18.49
N GLN A 104 -1.38 0.27 18.47
CA GLN A 104 -1.92 -0.62 19.50
C GLN A 104 -1.13 -1.93 19.55
N PHE A 105 -0.94 -2.61 18.42
CA PHE A 105 -0.12 -3.82 18.35
C PHE A 105 1.29 -3.61 18.87
N ALA A 106 1.90 -2.47 18.55
CA ALA A 106 3.24 -2.15 19.05
C ALA A 106 3.27 -1.91 20.55
N THR A 107 2.24 -1.25 21.09
CA THR A 107 2.12 -0.98 22.54
C THR A 107 1.85 -2.26 23.33
N ASP A 108 0.94 -3.10 22.85
CA ASP A 108 0.60 -4.37 23.49
C ASP A 108 1.83 -5.29 23.50
N TYR A 109 2.55 -5.37 22.37
CA TYR A 109 3.79 -6.14 22.29
C TYR A 109 4.86 -5.63 23.29
N TYR A 110 5.03 -4.31 23.37
CA TYR A 110 5.97 -3.71 24.34
C TYR A 110 5.57 -3.99 25.77
N SER A 111 4.27 -3.98 26.09
CA SER A 111 3.75 -4.30 27.42
C SER A 111 4.02 -5.75 27.82
N ASP A 112 3.89 -6.67 26.84
CA ASP A 112 4.05 -8.11 27.09
C ASP A 112 5.52 -8.54 27.19
N PHE A 113 6.39 -7.96 26.34
CA PHE A 113 7.77 -8.42 26.16
C PHE A 113 8.84 -7.44 26.65
N GLY A 114 8.51 -6.18 26.91
CA GLY A 114 9.44 -5.16 27.44
C GLY A 114 10.40 -4.56 26.40
N TYR A 115 10.24 -4.85 25.11
CA TYR A 115 11.03 -4.25 24.01
C TYR A 115 10.17 -3.94 22.79
N GLU A 116 10.68 -3.08 21.89
CA GLU A 116 9.95 -2.65 20.72
C GLU A 116 9.66 -3.82 19.77
N ILE A 117 8.46 -3.85 19.22
CA ILE A 117 8.02 -4.89 18.28
C ILE A 117 8.94 -4.94 17.05
N PRO A 118 9.47 -6.12 16.66
CA PRO A 118 10.19 -6.31 15.42
C PRO A 118 9.30 -6.06 14.21
N ILE A 119 9.87 -5.47 13.15
CA ILE A 119 9.11 -5.07 11.96
C ILE A 119 8.36 -6.24 11.30
N HIS A 120 8.97 -7.43 11.25
CA HIS A 120 8.35 -8.61 10.65
C HIS A 120 7.13 -9.10 11.42
N ILE A 121 7.17 -9.03 12.77
CA ILE A 121 6.02 -9.37 13.63
C ILE A 121 4.91 -8.33 13.47
N LEU A 122 5.27 -7.05 13.36
CA LEU A 122 4.27 -6.01 13.09
C LEU A 122 3.62 -6.21 11.72
N ALA A 123 4.41 -6.53 10.68
CA ALA A 123 3.89 -6.78 9.34
C ALA A 123 2.94 -7.98 9.32
N ASP A 124 3.27 -9.04 10.05
CA ASP A 124 2.43 -10.22 10.21
C ASP A 124 1.09 -9.89 10.87
N LYS A 125 1.11 -9.19 12.02
CA LYS A 125 -0.12 -8.76 12.71
C LYS A 125 -0.99 -7.81 11.87
N VAL A 126 -0.39 -6.94 11.08
CA VAL A 126 -1.12 -6.06 10.15
C VAL A 126 -1.73 -6.88 9.02
N SER A 127 -1.02 -7.88 8.53
CA SER A 127 -1.50 -8.82 7.52
C SER A 127 -2.71 -9.62 8.03
N GLU A 128 -2.61 -10.22 9.21
CA GLU A 128 -3.74 -10.91 9.88
C GLU A 128 -4.95 -9.99 10.01
N PHE A 129 -4.74 -8.76 10.46
CA PHE A 129 -5.81 -7.78 10.60
C PHE A 129 -6.48 -7.45 9.26
N CYS A 130 -5.73 -7.22 8.19
CA CYS A 130 -6.28 -7.00 6.86
C CYS A 130 -7.02 -8.24 6.34
N GLN A 131 -6.48 -9.42 6.57
CA GLN A 131 -7.07 -10.69 6.13
C GLN A 131 -8.40 -10.97 6.82
N LEU A 132 -8.56 -10.65 8.11
CA LEU A 132 -9.84 -10.76 8.82
C LEU A 132 -10.97 -10.01 8.11
N TYR A 133 -10.70 -8.82 7.57
CA TYR A 133 -11.69 -8.05 6.80
C TYR A 133 -12.09 -8.71 5.47
N THR A 134 -11.35 -9.71 5.01
CA THR A 134 -11.72 -10.50 3.82
C THR A 134 -12.61 -11.69 4.13
N GLN A 135 -12.73 -12.08 5.41
CA GLN A 135 -13.52 -13.22 5.86
C GLN A 135 -14.81 -12.83 6.59
N GLU A 136 -14.82 -11.66 7.22
CA GLU A 136 -15.96 -11.20 8.00
C GLU A 136 -17.05 -10.63 7.09
N ALA A 137 -18.20 -11.30 7.09
CA ALA A 137 -19.43 -10.77 6.48
C ALA A 137 -19.73 -9.40 7.13
N TYR A 138 -20.21 -8.43 6.43
CA TYR A 138 -20.49 -7.05 6.89
C TYR A 138 -19.27 -6.13 7.06
N MET A 139 -18.05 -6.61 6.89
CA MET A 139 -16.86 -5.76 6.84
C MET A 139 -16.42 -5.59 5.38
N ARG A 140 -15.94 -4.39 5.04
CA ARG A 140 -15.28 -4.17 3.76
C ARG A 140 -13.77 -4.24 3.92
N PRO A 141 -13.02 -4.70 2.92
CA PRO A 141 -11.57 -4.61 2.94
C PRO A 141 -11.11 -3.17 3.11
N LEU A 142 -9.97 -2.97 3.77
CA LEU A 142 -9.34 -1.67 3.85
C LEU A 142 -8.73 -1.32 2.49
N CYS A 143 -9.10 -0.15 1.95
CA CYS A 143 -8.60 0.32 0.65
C CYS A 143 -7.24 1.03 0.81
N VAL A 144 -6.25 0.33 1.37
CA VAL A 144 -4.93 0.88 1.65
C VAL A 144 -3.84 -0.17 1.50
N ILE A 145 -2.74 0.21 0.85
CA ILE A 145 -1.48 -0.52 0.87
C ILE A 145 -0.56 0.17 1.86
N SER A 146 0.03 -0.60 2.77
CA SER A 146 1.01 -0.12 3.73
C SER A 146 2.41 -0.62 3.40
N ILE A 147 3.36 0.32 3.32
CA ILE A 147 4.79 0.04 3.21
C ILE A 147 5.40 0.38 4.57
N ILE A 148 5.75 -0.67 5.32
CA ILE A 148 6.32 -0.57 6.65
C ILE A 148 7.83 -0.63 6.50
N PHE A 149 8.55 0.23 7.19
CA PHE A 149 10.01 0.27 7.12
C PHE A 149 10.62 0.55 8.48
N SER A 150 11.78 -0.04 8.72
CA SER A 150 12.54 0.09 9.95
C SER A 150 14.02 -0.17 9.71
N ILE A 151 14.82 0.23 10.67
CA ILE A 151 16.21 -0.19 10.79
C ILE A 151 16.29 -1.07 12.04
N ASP A 152 16.49 -2.37 11.82
CA ASP A 152 16.65 -3.38 12.84
C ASP A 152 18.12 -3.47 13.27
N ASP A 153 18.38 -3.69 14.55
CA ASP A 153 19.75 -3.74 15.07
C ASP A 153 20.52 -4.98 14.58
N GLU A 154 19.81 -6.09 14.31
CA GLU A 154 20.43 -7.35 13.85
C GLU A 154 20.41 -7.49 12.33
N LYS A 155 19.28 -7.18 11.72
CA LYS A 155 19.01 -7.41 10.29
C LYS A 155 19.20 -6.17 9.41
N GLY A 156 19.49 -5.01 10.04
CA GLY A 156 19.64 -3.74 9.36
C GLY A 156 18.35 -3.19 8.77
N PRO A 157 18.41 -2.42 7.67
CA PRO A 157 17.25 -1.81 7.04
C PRO A 157 16.32 -2.85 6.44
N GLN A 158 15.03 -2.75 6.72
CA GLN A 158 13.98 -3.66 6.22
C GLN A 158 12.79 -2.89 5.70
N ILE A 159 12.14 -3.45 4.68
CA ILE A 159 10.90 -2.94 4.10
C ILE A 159 9.94 -4.11 3.94
N PHE A 160 8.72 -3.94 4.43
CA PHE A 160 7.61 -4.86 4.19
C PHE A 160 6.46 -4.11 3.53
N LYS A 161 5.82 -4.73 2.57
CA LYS A 161 4.59 -4.23 1.95
C LYS A 161 3.45 -5.17 2.32
N VAL A 162 2.37 -4.61 2.83
CA VAL A 162 1.13 -5.31 3.16
C VAL A 162 0.01 -4.75 2.28
N ASP A 163 -0.77 -5.62 1.67
CA ASP A 163 -1.86 -5.29 0.77
C ASP A 163 -3.24 -5.47 1.42
N PRO A 164 -4.33 -5.02 0.78
CA PRO A 164 -5.70 -5.16 1.28
C PRO A 164 -6.15 -6.61 1.50
N ALA A 165 -5.53 -7.57 0.82
CA ALA A 165 -5.85 -9.00 0.97
C ALA A 165 -5.18 -9.64 2.19
N GLY A 166 -4.30 -8.91 2.88
CA GLY A 166 -3.50 -9.45 3.96
C GLY A 166 -2.26 -10.20 3.49
N HIS A 167 -1.85 -10.05 2.24
CA HIS A 167 -0.60 -10.60 1.78
C HIS A 167 0.55 -9.64 2.10
N TYR A 168 1.64 -10.14 2.66
CA TYR A 168 2.82 -9.34 2.95
C TYR A 168 4.11 -10.01 2.54
N MET A 169 5.07 -9.21 2.10
CA MET A 169 6.42 -9.65 1.77
C MET A 169 7.45 -8.58 2.11
N GLY A 170 8.70 -9.03 2.33
CA GLY A 170 9.87 -8.18 2.45
C GLY A 170 10.42 -7.80 1.07
N TYR A 171 10.83 -6.53 0.91
CA TYR A 171 11.31 -6.00 -0.37
C TYR A 171 12.66 -5.27 -0.21
N LYS A 172 13.48 -5.32 -1.26
CA LYS A 172 14.64 -4.42 -1.41
C LYS A 172 14.20 -3.04 -1.88
N ALA A 173 13.21 -3.00 -2.75
CA ALA A 173 12.48 -1.79 -3.10
C ALA A 173 11.07 -2.16 -3.55
N THR A 174 10.11 -1.27 -3.32
CA THR A 174 8.73 -1.48 -3.69
C THR A 174 8.04 -0.16 -4.00
N ALA A 175 6.97 -0.23 -4.76
CA ALA A 175 6.10 0.89 -5.03
C ALA A 175 4.64 0.50 -4.75
N ALA A 176 3.76 1.49 -4.63
CA ALA A 176 2.33 1.32 -4.50
C ALA A 176 1.59 2.53 -5.10
N GLY A 177 0.38 2.32 -5.59
CA GLY A 177 -0.51 3.37 -6.09
C GLY A 177 -0.73 3.32 -7.59
N GLU A 178 -1.10 4.46 -8.17
CA GLU A 178 -1.57 4.57 -9.55
C GLU A 178 -0.58 4.02 -10.58
N LYS A 179 0.72 4.32 -10.40
CA LYS A 179 1.78 3.93 -11.35
C LYS A 179 2.78 2.93 -10.76
N GLU A 180 2.28 2.04 -9.91
CA GLU A 180 3.06 1.02 -9.23
C GLU A 180 3.96 0.24 -10.19
N GLN A 181 3.40 -0.27 -11.30
CA GLN A 181 4.13 -1.11 -12.25
C GLN A 181 5.31 -0.39 -12.91
N GLY A 182 5.10 0.85 -13.33
CA GLY A 182 6.17 1.66 -13.95
C GLY A 182 7.30 1.96 -12.97
N ALA A 183 6.95 2.34 -11.74
CA ALA A 183 7.91 2.60 -10.69
C ALA A 183 8.68 1.34 -10.29
N THR A 184 8.00 0.21 -10.10
CA THR A 184 8.61 -1.07 -9.75
C THR A 184 9.60 -1.53 -10.82
N ASN A 185 9.23 -1.50 -12.09
CA ASN A 185 10.10 -1.88 -13.20
C ASN A 185 11.39 -1.03 -13.24
N GLN A 186 11.28 0.26 -12.92
CA GLN A 186 12.42 1.14 -12.87
C GLN A 186 13.32 0.86 -11.66
N LEU A 187 12.73 0.67 -10.48
CA LEU A 187 13.45 0.30 -9.27
C LEU A 187 14.22 -1.02 -9.45
N GLU A 188 13.60 -2.03 -10.04
CA GLU A 188 14.24 -3.31 -10.35
C GLU A 188 15.46 -3.15 -11.27
N ARG A 189 15.35 -2.33 -12.31
CA ARG A 189 16.46 -2.06 -13.22
C ARG A 189 17.66 -1.41 -12.53
N GLU A 190 17.38 -0.44 -11.65
CA GLU A 190 18.45 0.27 -10.92
C GLU A 190 19.12 -0.65 -9.86
N ILE A 191 18.32 -1.45 -9.14
CA ILE A 191 18.85 -2.42 -8.15
C ILE A 191 19.68 -3.51 -8.82
N LYS A 192 19.22 -4.05 -9.97
CA LYS A 192 19.99 -5.06 -10.73
C LYS A 192 21.33 -4.53 -11.22
N LYS A 193 21.42 -3.22 -11.54
CA LYS A 193 22.67 -2.60 -12.01
C LYS A 193 23.67 -2.33 -10.91
N LYS A 194 23.19 -1.92 -9.72
CA LYS A 194 24.06 -1.36 -8.67
C LYS A 194 24.30 -2.30 -7.49
N GLY A 195 23.42 -3.29 -7.29
CA GLY A 195 23.47 -4.17 -6.12
C GLY A 195 23.03 -3.44 -4.84
N GLU A 196 23.92 -3.33 -3.86
CA GLU A 196 23.67 -2.60 -2.63
C GLU A 196 23.86 -1.09 -2.85
N LEU A 197 22.92 -0.31 -2.36
CA LEU A 197 22.88 1.14 -2.55
C LEU A 197 23.37 1.87 -1.30
N SER A 198 24.28 2.83 -1.48
CA SER A 198 24.60 3.79 -0.43
C SER A 198 23.40 4.73 -0.19
N ARG A 199 23.41 5.48 0.91
CA ARG A 199 22.35 6.43 1.27
C ARG A 199 22.02 7.41 0.13
N ASP A 200 23.06 8.04 -0.43
CA ASP A 200 22.89 9.03 -1.50
C ASP A 200 22.40 8.41 -2.80
N GLU A 201 22.83 7.19 -3.09
CA GLU A 201 22.36 6.43 -4.25
C GLU A 201 20.92 6.00 -4.09
N ALA A 202 20.53 5.50 -2.91
CA ALA A 202 19.14 5.15 -2.61
C ALA A 202 18.21 6.35 -2.77
N MET A 203 18.61 7.54 -2.29
CA MET A 203 17.87 8.78 -2.50
C MET A 203 17.74 9.15 -3.98
N ARG A 204 18.86 9.11 -4.73
CA ARG A 204 18.85 9.43 -6.18
C ARG A 204 17.97 8.44 -6.97
N VAL A 205 18.07 7.16 -6.67
CA VAL A 205 17.25 6.11 -7.31
C VAL A 205 15.78 6.34 -7.01
N ALA A 206 15.41 6.59 -5.76
CA ALA A 206 14.05 6.84 -5.35
C ALA A 206 13.45 8.07 -6.05
N VAL A 207 14.14 9.22 -5.97
CA VAL A 207 13.69 10.47 -6.61
C VAL A 207 13.59 10.31 -8.13
N LYS A 208 14.58 9.70 -8.78
CA LYS A 208 14.58 9.48 -10.22
C LYS A 208 13.44 8.53 -10.64
N ALA A 209 13.17 7.47 -9.88
CA ALA A 209 12.07 6.57 -10.15
C ALA A 209 10.72 7.30 -10.09
N LEU A 210 10.51 8.14 -9.06
CA LEU A 210 9.29 8.93 -8.94
C LEU A 210 9.18 9.98 -10.07
N GLN A 211 10.23 10.73 -10.35
CA GLN A 211 10.25 11.72 -11.42
C GLN A 211 9.94 11.13 -12.79
N ASN A 212 10.55 10.01 -13.16
CA ASN A 212 10.30 9.36 -14.43
C ASN A 212 8.86 8.84 -14.53
N THR A 213 8.32 8.33 -13.43
CA THR A 213 6.93 7.88 -13.37
C THR A 213 5.95 9.04 -13.55
N LEU A 214 6.26 10.20 -12.99
CA LEU A 214 5.46 11.43 -13.13
C LEU A 214 5.67 12.10 -14.50
N SER A 215 6.89 12.12 -15.04
CA SER A 215 7.18 12.76 -16.34
C SER A 215 6.49 12.07 -17.52
N MET A 216 6.13 10.80 -17.38
CA MET A 216 5.29 10.11 -18.36
C MET A 216 3.87 10.71 -18.46
N GLU A 217 3.34 11.32 -17.39
CA GLU A 217 2.06 12.04 -17.43
C GLU A 217 2.12 13.28 -18.32
N PHE A 218 3.16 14.06 -18.19
CA PHE A 218 3.31 15.31 -18.95
C PHE A 218 3.48 15.06 -20.44
N ARG A 219 4.05 13.93 -20.84
CA ARG A 219 4.19 13.55 -22.26
C ARG A 219 2.88 13.16 -22.92
N ASN A 220 1.91 12.64 -22.16
CA ASN A 220 0.61 12.23 -22.69
C ASN A 220 -0.39 13.38 -22.79
N ILE A 221 -0.15 14.51 -22.11
CA ILE A 221 -0.99 15.72 -22.17
C ILE A 221 -0.61 16.61 -23.37
N SER A 222 0.59 16.45 -23.92
CA SER A 222 1.10 17.23 -25.05
C SER A 222 0.83 16.59 -26.43
N ARG A 223 -0.03 15.62 -26.52
CA ARG A 223 -0.59 15.04 -27.74
C ARG A 223 -2.11 15.20 -27.72
#